data_da8d6373162df61299b868f5c5ae1b59
#
_entry.id   da8d6373162df61299b868f5c5ae1b59
#
_cell.length_a   1.000
_cell.length_b   1.000
_cell.length_c   1.000
_cell.angle_alpha   90.00
_cell.angle_beta   90.00
_cell.angle_gamma   90.00
#
_symmetry.space_group_name_H-M   'P 1'
#
loop_
_entity.id
_entity.type
_entity.pdbx_description
1 polymer ?
#
loop_
_entity_poly.entity_id
_entity_poly.type
_entity_poly.pdbx_seq_one_letter_code
_entity_poly.pdbx_strand_id
1 'polypeptide(L)'
;MSTPSVAPDGRTARRDRGKDLVLDAVIELFTQGNLDPTPEQVATLAGVSGRTVYRYFEDRSALVRASIDRHFERIAPLASIPGIGEGSLEERIERLVRARVRLFDAVADAYHAAAAKAPTDQVIADRLDF
;
A
#
# COMPACT_ATOMS: atom_id res chain seq x y z
N MET A 1 22.49 21.41 -17.74
CA MET A 1 22.90 21.45 -16.32
C MET A 1 21.89 20.67 -15.50
N SER A 2 22.30 19.54 -14.95
CA SER A 2 21.45 18.83 -14.01
C SER A 2 21.45 19.57 -12.68
N THR A 3 20.28 19.97 -12.19
CA THR A 3 20.16 20.44 -10.81
C THR A 3 20.55 19.30 -9.88
N PRO A 4 21.45 19.52 -8.91
CA PRO A 4 21.75 18.48 -7.95
C PRO A 4 20.47 18.14 -7.19
N SER A 5 20.11 16.85 -7.15
CA SER A 5 19.02 16.41 -6.29
C SER A 5 19.44 16.66 -4.85
N VAL A 6 18.71 17.52 -4.16
CA VAL A 6 18.93 17.75 -2.73
C VAL A 6 18.49 16.48 -2.02
N ALA A 7 19.45 15.77 -1.43
CA ALA A 7 19.10 14.66 -0.55
C ALA A 7 18.22 15.18 0.58
N PRO A 8 17.08 14.52 0.92
CA PRO A 8 16.27 14.93 2.05
C PRO A 8 17.13 14.94 3.32
N ASP A 9 16.92 15.92 4.19
CA ASP A 9 17.63 15.96 5.46
C ASP A 9 17.26 14.73 6.31
N GLY A 10 18.05 14.43 7.34
CA GLY A 10 17.85 13.25 8.17
C GLY A 10 16.50 13.24 8.92
N ARG A 11 15.90 14.40 9.19
CA ARG A 11 14.60 14.53 9.84
C ARG A 11 13.49 14.14 8.88
N THR A 12 13.53 14.65 7.65
CA THR A 12 12.56 14.33 6.60
C THR A 12 12.60 12.85 6.27
N ALA A 13 13.80 12.27 6.12
CA ALA A 13 13.97 10.85 5.84
C ALA A 13 13.41 9.97 6.97
N ARG A 14 13.63 10.34 8.23
CA ARG A 14 13.09 9.63 9.40
C ARG A 14 11.58 9.75 9.49
N ARG A 15 11.04 10.94 9.21
CA ARG A 15 9.60 11.18 9.20
C ARG A 15 8.92 10.34 8.12
N ASP A 16 9.50 10.29 6.91
CA ASP A 16 8.96 9.51 5.81
C ASP A 16 8.98 8.02 6.11
N ARG A 17 10.06 7.51 6.71
CA ARG A 17 10.12 6.12 7.17
C ARG A 17 9.09 5.82 8.25
N GLY A 18 8.89 6.74 9.20
CA GLY A 18 7.86 6.61 10.22
C GLY A 18 6.46 6.56 9.65
N LYS A 19 6.17 7.41 8.67
CA LYS A 19 4.90 7.39 7.94
C LYS A 19 4.70 6.07 7.22
N ASP A 20 5.72 5.58 6.51
CA ASP A 20 5.65 4.32 5.78
C ASP A 20 5.40 3.14 6.73
N LEU A 21 6.04 3.11 7.88
CA LEU A 21 5.80 2.08 8.89
C LEU A 21 4.35 2.09 9.39
N VAL A 22 3.79 3.28 9.61
CA VAL A 22 2.39 3.44 10.01
C VAL A 22 1.46 2.93 8.91
N LEU A 23 1.68 3.33 7.67
CA LEU A 23 0.86 2.90 6.53
C LEU A 23 0.95 1.39 6.31
N ASP A 24 2.13 0.81 6.40
CA ASP A 24 2.33 -0.63 6.28
C ASP A 24 1.62 -1.39 7.40
N ALA A 25 1.61 -0.84 8.62
CA ALA A 25 0.89 -1.42 9.75
C ALA A 25 -0.63 -1.42 9.53
N VAL A 26 -1.18 -0.34 8.99
CA VAL A 26 -2.62 -0.27 8.64
C VAL A 26 -2.96 -1.34 7.61
N ILE A 27 -2.17 -1.46 6.56
CA ILE A 27 -2.38 -2.45 5.49
C ILE A 27 -2.33 -3.88 6.07
N GLU A 28 -1.35 -4.16 6.91
CA GLU A 28 -1.18 -5.48 7.53
C GLU A 28 -2.37 -5.85 8.42
N LEU A 29 -2.81 -4.96 9.30
CA LEU A 29 -3.98 -5.18 10.15
C LEU A 29 -5.23 -5.41 9.32
N PHE A 30 -5.41 -4.61 8.28
CA PHE A 30 -6.56 -4.69 7.38
C PHE A 30 -6.60 -6.04 6.65
N THR A 31 -5.48 -6.49 6.12
CA THR A 31 -5.39 -7.79 5.41
C THR A 31 -5.52 -8.99 6.34
N GLN A 32 -5.25 -8.81 7.62
CA GLN A 32 -5.47 -9.84 8.65
C GLN A 32 -6.92 -9.91 9.13
N GLY A 33 -7.80 -9.07 8.59
CA GLY A 33 -9.22 -9.07 8.92
C GLY A 33 -9.66 -7.99 9.90
N ASN A 34 -8.74 -7.15 10.40
CA ASN A 34 -9.11 -5.98 11.20
C ASN A 34 -9.48 -4.82 10.27
N LEU A 35 -10.76 -4.73 9.92
CA LEU A 35 -11.26 -3.77 8.94
C LEU A 35 -11.39 -2.34 9.49
N ASP A 36 -11.16 -2.14 10.77
CA ASP A 36 -11.23 -0.83 11.40
C ASP A 36 -10.16 -0.72 12.51
N PRO A 37 -8.87 -0.75 12.13
CA PRO A 37 -7.80 -0.72 13.10
C PRO A 37 -7.78 0.60 13.88
N THR A 38 -7.61 0.49 15.20
CA THR A 38 -7.48 1.68 16.06
C THR A 38 -6.08 2.29 15.92
N PRO A 39 -5.94 3.60 16.18
CA PRO A 39 -4.60 4.23 16.19
C PRO A 39 -3.61 3.54 17.14
N GLU A 40 -4.07 3.02 18.26
CA GLU A 40 -3.26 2.28 19.23
C GLU A 40 -2.75 0.96 18.65
N GLN A 41 -3.61 0.23 17.94
CA GLN A 41 -3.22 -1.02 17.26
C GLN A 41 -2.19 -0.75 16.16
N VAL A 42 -2.41 0.30 15.39
CA VAL A 42 -1.48 0.73 14.33
C VAL A 42 -0.13 1.12 14.95
N ALA A 43 -0.15 1.92 16.00
CA ALA A 43 1.06 2.38 16.69
C ALA A 43 1.88 1.21 17.24
N THR A 44 1.21 0.24 17.88
CA THR A 44 1.86 -0.95 18.43
C THR A 44 2.55 -1.76 17.34
N LEU A 45 1.87 -2.00 16.23
CA LEU A 45 2.45 -2.78 15.12
C LEU A 45 3.56 -2.03 14.41
N ALA A 46 3.40 -0.71 14.24
CA ALA A 46 4.41 0.14 13.58
C ALA A 46 5.64 0.41 14.48
N GLY A 47 5.55 0.15 15.78
CA GLY A 47 6.63 0.44 16.71
C GLY A 47 6.78 1.92 17.03
N VAL A 48 5.70 2.69 16.97
CA VAL A 48 5.65 4.13 17.28
C VAL A 48 4.62 4.42 18.37
N SER A 49 4.59 5.65 18.89
CA SER A 49 3.55 6.05 19.85
C SER A 49 2.25 6.41 19.12
N GLY A 50 1.12 6.30 19.82
CA GLY A 50 -0.17 6.73 19.27
C GLY A 50 -0.16 8.21 18.87
N ARG A 51 0.52 9.05 19.66
CA ARG A 51 0.70 10.48 19.35
C ARG A 51 1.41 10.67 18.00
N THR A 52 2.37 9.82 17.67
CA THR A 52 3.10 9.86 16.40
C THR A 52 2.16 9.58 15.23
N VAL A 53 1.25 8.63 15.35
CA VAL A 53 0.25 8.34 14.31
C VAL A 53 -0.60 9.58 14.04
N TYR A 54 -1.13 10.23 15.07
CA TYR A 54 -1.92 11.46 14.94
C TYR A 54 -1.12 12.64 14.38
N ARG A 55 0.17 12.68 14.64
CA ARG A 55 1.04 13.72 14.08
C ARG A 55 1.23 13.59 12.58
N TYR A 56 1.26 12.37 12.07
CA TYR A 56 1.47 12.10 10.64
C TYR A 56 0.20 12.28 9.82
N PHE A 57 -0.97 12.04 10.40
CA PHE A 57 -2.23 12.04 9.66
C PHE A 57 -3.29 12.84 10.41
N GLU A 58 -3.86 13.82 9.71
CA GLU A 58 -4.82 14.76 10.25
C GLU A 58 -6.08 14.08 10.79
N ASP A 59 -6.57 13.09 10.04
CA ASP A 59 -7.75 12.33 10.41
C ASP A 59 -7.69 10.89 9.88
N ARG A 60 -8.70 10.10 10.25
CA ARG A 60 -8.82 8.71 9.82
C ARG A 60 -8.91 8.58 8.28
N SER A 61 -9.64 9.47 7.63
CA SER A 61 -9.80 9.44 6.17
C SER A 61 -8.47 9.66 5.46
N ALA A 62 -7.66 10.59 5.95
CA ALA A 62 -6.31 10.82 5.42
C ALA A 62 -5.43 9.59 5.59
N LEU A 63 -5.49 8.94 6.77
CA LEU A 63 -4.74 7.71 7.03
C LEU A 63 -5.15 6.57 6.09
N VAL A 64 -6.44 6.36 5.92
CA VAL A 64 -6.98 5.31 5.03
C VAL A 64 -6.58 5.56 3.59
N ARG A 65 -6.76 6.79 3.08
CA ARG A 65 -6.36 7.13 1.71
C ARG A 65 -4.87 6.91 1.47
N ALA A 66 -4.04 7.38 2.39
CA ALA A 66 -2.59 7.23 2.27
C ALA A 66 -2.17 5.75 2.32
N SER A 67 -2.85 4.94 3.14
CA SER A 67 -2.59 3.50 3.21
C SER A 67 -2.93 2.79 1.90
N ILE A 68 -4.04 3.15 1.28
CA ILE A 68 -4.44 2.60 -0.04
C ILE A 68 -3.41 3.01 -1.10
N ASP A 69 -3.03 4.29 -1.15
CA ASP A 69 -2.03 4.78 -2.10
C ASP A 69 -0.69 4.07 -1.91
N ARG A 70 -0.27 3.88 -0.66
CA ARG A 70 0.95 3.13 -0.33
C ARG A 70 0.88 1.69 -0.83
N HIS A 71 -0.26 1.03 -0.65
CA HIS A 71 -0.46 -0.33 -1.14
C HIS A 71 -0.33 -0.41 -2.66
N PHE A 72 -0.98 0.52 -3.38
CA PHE A 72 -0.86 0.58 -4.85
C PHE A 72 0.59 0.82 -5.29
N GLU A 73 1.32 1.70 -4.64
CA GLU A 73 2.75 1.91 -4.93
C GLU A 73 3.56 0.62 -4.79
N ARG A 74 3.27 -0.18 -3.77
CA ARG A 74 3.98 -1.43 -3.52
C ARG A 74 3.68 -2.52 -4.53
N ILE A 75 2.46 -2.56 -5.05
CA ILE A 75 2.06 -3.59 -6.03
C ILE A 75 2.27 -3.15 -7.48
N ALA A 76 2.39 -1.87 -7.75
CA ALA A 76 2.55 -1.34 -9.11
C ALA A 76 3.68 -2.00 -9.91
N PRO A 77 4.88 -2.28 -9.34
CA PRO A 77 5.93 -2.98 -10.06
C PRO A 77 5.52 -4.37 -10.56
N LEU A 78 4.58 -5.04 -9.89
CA LEU A 78 4.09 -6.36 -10.28
C LEU A 78 3.19 -6.31 -11.52
N ALA A 79 2.65 -5.14 -11.87
CA ALA A 79 1.86 -4.95 -13.07
C ALA A 79 2.71 -4.94 -14.34
N SER A 80 4.00 -4.59 -14.22
CA SER A 80 4.95 -4.61 -15.31
C SER A 80 5.50 -6.01 -15.51
N ILE A 81 5.63 -6.44 -16.76
CA ILE A 81 6.15 -7.76 -17.13
C ILE A 81 7.39 -7.57 -17.98
N PRO A 82 8.59 -7.62 -17.39
CA PRO A 82 9.83 -7.51 -18.17
C PRO A 82 9.91 -8.59 -19.25
N GLY A 83 10.31 -8.23 -20.46
CA GLY A 83 10.49 -9.15 -21.55
C GLY A 83 9.22 -9.77 -22.11
N ILE A 84 8.05 -9.15 -21.92
CA ILE A 84 6.77 -9.72 -22.34
C ILE A 84 6.71 -10.04 -23.84
N GLY A 85 7.44 -9.30 -24.68
CA GLY A 85 7.50 -9.50 -26.11
C GLY A 85 8.60 -10.45 -26.58
N GLU A 86 9.41 -11.00 -25.68
CA GLU A 86 10.60 -11.79 -26.00
C GLU A 86 10.37 -13.28 -25.89
N GLY A 87 11.07 -14.04 -26.76
CA GLY A 87 11.02 -15.50 -26.75
C GLY A 87 9.89 -16.09 -27.59
N SER A 88 9.71 -17.39 -27.48
CA SER A 88 8.63 -18.14 -28.16
C SER A 88 7.26 -17.73 -27.63
N LEU A 89 6.22 -18.04 -28.38
CA LEU A 89 4.84 -17.84 -27.92
C LEU A 89 4.58 -18.55 -26.60
N GLU A 90 5.04 -19.79 -26.47
CA GLU A 90 4.88 -20.58 -25.24
C GLU A 90 5.55 -19.91 -24.04
N GLU A 91 6.79 -19.46 -24.20
CA GLU A 91 7.54 -18.73 -23.16
C GLU A 91 6.84 -17.42 -22.77
N ARG A 92 6.29 -16.71 -23.74
CA ARG A 92 5.58 -15.46 -23.52
C ARG A 92 4.29 -15.67 -22.72
N ILE A 93 3.52 -16.70 -23.08
CA ILE A 93 2.30 -17.09 -22.36
C ILE A 93 2.62 -17.47 -20.92
N GLU A 94 3.62 -18.31 -20.73
CA GLU A 94 4.04 -18.75 -19.39
C GLU A 94 4.48 -17.56 -18.51
N ARG A 95 5.23 -16.64 -19.07
CA ARG A 95 5.67 -15.42 -18.37
C ARG A 95 4.49 -14.55 -17.97
N LEU A 96 3.53 -14.35 -18.86
CA LEU A 96 2.32 -13.58 -18.61
C LEU A 96 1.49 -14.21 -17.49
N VAL A 97 1.21 -15.50 -17.59
CA VAL A 97 0.42 -16.22 -16.57
C VAL A 97 1.09 -16.13 -15.20
N ARG A 98 2.37 -16.40 -15.13
CA ARG A 98 3.13 -16.34 -13.88
C ARG A 98 3.12 -14.95 -13.24
N ALA A 99 3.25 -13.91 -14.07
CA ALA A 99 3.22 -12.52 -13.59
C ALA A 99 1.82 -12.14 -13.09
N ARG A 100 0.76 -12.57 -13.77
CA ARG A 100 -0.63 -12.27 -13.37
C ARG A 100 -1.01 -13.00 -12.09
N VAL A 101 -0.56 -14.23 -11.91
CA VAL A 101 -0.77 -14.97 -10.65
C VAL A 101 -0.11 -14.23 -9.48
N ARG A 102 1.13 -13.79 -9.65
CA ARG A 102 1.83 -13.03 -8.60
C ARG A 102 1.11 -11.73 -8.26
N LEU A 103 0.66 -10.99 -9.26
CA LEU A 103 -0.07 -9.75 -9.05
C LEU A 103 -1.40 -10.03 -8.32
N PHE A 104 -2.13 -11.03 -8.76
CA PHE A 104 -3.42 -11.40 -8.16
C PHE A 104 -3.25 -11.80 -6.69
N ASP A 105 -2.25 -12.63 -6.38
CA ASP A 105 -1.97 -13.05 -5.01
C ASP A 105 -1.61 -11.86 -4.12
N ALA A 106 -0.85 -10.91 -4.65
CA ALA A 106 -0.45 -9.71 -3.90
C ALA A 106 -1.63 -8.76 -3.61
N VAL A 107 -2.67 -8.78 -4.44
CA VAL A 107 -3.81 -7.86 -4.34
C VAL A 107 -4.98 -8.48 -3.59
N ALA A 108 -5.15 -9.81 -3.66
CA ALA A 108 -6.37 -10.50 -3.27
C ALA A 108 -6.81 -10.19 -1.83
N ASP A 109 -5.93 -10.31 -0.86
CA ASP A 109 -6.28 -10.13 0.55
C ASP A 109 -6.74 -8.70 0.85
N ALA A 110 -5.99 -7.73 0.34
CA ALA A 110 -6.33 -6.32 0.51
C ALA A 110 -7.65 -5.97 -0.21
N TYR A 111 -7.84 -6.51 -1.42
CA TYR A 111 -9.07 -6.30 -2.17
C TYR A 111 -10.28 -6.89 -1.46
N HIS A 112 -10.19 -8.12 -0.97
CA HIS A 112 -11.28 -8.76 -0.24
C HIS A 112 -11.63 -7.98 1.03
N ALA A 113 -10.65 -7.53 1.78
CA ALA A 113 -10.85 -6.70 2.96
C ALA A 113 -11.51 -5.37 2.60
N ALA A 114 -11.05 -4.72 1.54
CA ALA A 114 -11.61 -3.45 1.06
C ALA A 114 -13.07 -3.64 0.59
N ALA A 115 -13.34 -4.67 -0.18
CA ALA A 115 -14.70 -4.96 -0.65
C ALA A 115 -15.66 -5.22 0.51
N ALA A 116 -15.21 -5.92 1.56
CA ALA A 116 -16.01 -6.17 2.76
C ALA A 116 -16.32 -4.88 3.54
N LYS A 117 -15.39 -3.92 3.55
CA LYS A 117 -15.54 -2.66 4.31
C LYS A 117 -16.27 -1.57 3.51
N ALA A 118 -16.18 -1.59 2.18
CA ALA A 118 -16.71 -0.54 1.31
C ALA A 118 -18.18 -0.16 1.60
N PRO A 119 -19.11 -1.10 1.91
CA PRO A 119 -20.50 -0.74 2.19
C PRO A 119 -20.68 0.21 3.38
N THR A 120 -19.71 0.25 4.30
CA THR A 120 -19.77 1.08 5.51
C THR A 120 -18.67 2.14 5.55
N ASP A 121 -17.86 2.26 4.49
CA ASP A 121 -16.73 3.19 4.44
C ASP A 121 -16.62 3.83 3.06
N GLN A 122 -17.06 5.08 2.97
CA GLN A 122 -17.10 5.81 1.70
C GLN A 122 -15.72 6.06 1.11
N VAL A 123 -14.69 6.24 1.97
CA VAL A 123 -13.32 6.46 1.51
C VAL A 123 -12.82 5.23 0.74
N ILE A 124 -13.10 4.05 1.27
CA ILE A 124 -12.74 2.78 0.62
C ILE A 124 -13.59 2.56 -0.62
N ALA A 125 -14.91 2.80 -0.55
CA ALA A 125 -15.80 2.65 -1.68
C ALA A 125 -15.35 3.50 -2.88
N ASP A 126 -15.00 4.76 -2.63
CA ASP A 126 -14.53 5.68 -3.68
C ASP A 126 -13.24 5.19 -4.35
N ARG A 127 -12.42 4.45 -3.63
CA ARG A 127 -11.16 3.91 -4.18
C ARG A 127 -11.33 2.59 -4.93
N LEU A 128 -12.42 1.89 -4.70
CA LEU A 128 -12.75 0.67 -5.45
C LEU A 128 -13.51 0.96 -6.75
N ASP A 129 -14.15 2.11 -6.85
CA ASP A 129 -14.80 2.56 -8.09
C ASP A 129 -13.76 3.16 -9.04
N PHE A 130 -13.32 2.37 -10.01
CA PHE A 130 -12.44 2.82 -11.09
C PHE A 130 -13.22 3.06 -12.37
#